data_e3e28b9badfd1562608a1eb173a549d9
#
_entry.id   e3e28b9badfd1562608a1eb173a549d9
#
_cell.length_a   1.000
_cell.length_b   1.000
_cell.length_c   1.000
_cell.angle_alpha   90.00
_cell.angle_beta   90.00
_cell.angle_gamma   90.00
#
_symmetry.space_group_name_H-M   'P 1'
#
loop_
_entity.id
_entity.type
_entity.pdbx_description
1 polymer ?
#
loop_
_entity_poly.entity_id
_entity_poly.type
_entity_poly.pdbx_seq_one_letter_code
_entity_poly.pdbx_strand_id
1 'polypeptide(L)'
;MEYKQDKFTTSWGAEVKVFTREGTNDWNTLYSCLVEDEYLVADLDNSNGGVCVDIGAHAGGCTLALLSRGFKVIAVEPLPENTELIMKNVEINGWSNNFTLHKKAISDVSGKSVILRYGNEKTESGAHHRFIGNTIDSSEWQENLWTQGREIKVDTVSIDDILKNVNSVNLLKIDCEGAEWSAFSKVSSTSLDKIDNIVAELHGVASTKNMYQEFNNLIGLKFNDITSVKFKNINNQPTIGLAYFKK
;
A
#
# COMPACT_ATOMS: atom_id res chain seq x y z
N MET A 1 -23.10 -5.30 3.66
CA MET A 1 -22.50 -4.23 2.86
C MET A 1 -22.89 -4.48 1.41
N GLU A 2 -23.46 -3.50 0.72
CA GLU A 2 -23.83 -3.66 -0.68
C GLU A 2 -22.61 -3.41 -1.56
N TYR A 3 -22.45 -4.24 -2.60
CA TYR A 3 -21.39 -4.13 -3.57
C TYR A 3 -21.97 -3.72 -4.91
N LYS A 4 -21.36 -2.73 -5.53
CA LYS A 4 -21.61 -2.37 -6.93
C LYS A 4 -20.53 -3.00 -7.78
N GLN A 5 -20.91 -3.59 -8.92
CA GLN A 5 -19.94 -4.10 -9.88
C GLN A 5 -19.73 -3.06 -10.98
N ASP A 6 -18.47 -2.78 -11.28
CA ASP A 6 -18.02 -1.89 -12.36
C ASP A 6 -16.92 -2.58 -13.19
N LYS A 7 -16.49 -1.91 -14.26
CA LYS A 7 -15.39 -2.35 -15.12
C LYS A 7 -14.53 -1.14 -15.50
N PHE A 8 -13.22 -1.30 -15.35
CA PHE A 8 -12.24 -0.31 -15.81
C PHE A 8 -11.47 -0.83 -17.02
N THR A 9 -11.10 0.07 -17.93
CA THR A 9 -10.05 -0.18 -18.91
C THR A 9 -8.80 0.52 -18.43
N THR A 10 -7.74 -0.24 -18.23
CA THR A 10 -6.47 0.29 -17.72
C THR A 10 -5.76 1.16 -18.76
N SER A 11 -4.78 1.97 -18.34
CA SER A 11 -3.95 2.78 -19.24
C SER A 11 -3.18 1.92 -20.27
N TRP A 12 -2.92 0.64 -19.96
CA TRP A 12 -2.30 -0.34 -20.86
C TRP A 12 -3.30 -1.24 -21.61
N GLY A 13 -4.60 -0.91 -21.57
CA GLY A 13 -5.64 -1.54 -22.38
C GLY A 13 -6.25 -2.83 -21.83
N ALA A 14 -5.94 -3.25 -20.60
CA ALA A 14 -6.58 -4.41 -19.99
C ALA A 14 -7.96 -4.07 -19.43
N GLU A 15 -8.93 -4.98 -19.57
CA GLU A 15 -10.23 -4.86 -18.90
C GLU A 15 -10.18 -5.52 -17.54
N VAL A 16 -10.57 -4.79 -16.48
CA VAL A 16 -10.60 -5.24 -15.09
C VAL A 16 -11.99 -5.07 -14.52
N LYS A 17 -12.62 -6.17 -14.10
CA LYS A 17 -13.89 -6.15 -13.39
C LYS A 17 -13.63 -5.89 -11.91
N VAL A 18 -14.47 -5.06 -11.29
CA VAL A 18 -14.31 -4.70 -9.90
C VAL A 18 -15.65 -4.68 -9.17
N PHE A 19 -15.61 -4.99 -7.89
CA PHE A 19 -16.63 -4.64 -6.93
C PHE A 19 -16.15 -3.43 -6.13
N THR A 20 -17.05 -2.53 -5.80
CA THR A 20 -16.85 -1.40 -4.91
C THR A 20 -17.94 -1.40 -3.85
N ARG A 21 -17.63 -0.87 -2.67
CA ARG A 21 -18.61 -0.70 -1.59
C ARG A 21 -19.29 0.65 -1.75
N GLU A 22 -20.62 0.68 -1.60
CA GLU A 22 -21.35 1.95 -1.64
C GLU A 22 -20.97 2.85 -0.44
N GLY A 23 -20.83 4.15 -0.72
CA GLY A 23 -20.53 5.16 0.30
C GLY A 23 -19.06 5.19 0.74
N THR A 24 -18.16 4.47 0.03
CA THR A 24 -16.71 4.49 0.27
C THR A 24 -15.96 5.18 -0.84
N ASN A 25 -14.64 5.35 -0.66
CA ASN A 25 -13.74 5.88 -1.69
C ASN A 25 -13.18 4.79 -2.62
N ASP A 26 -13.67 3.56 -2.56
CA ASP A 26 -13.13 2.42 -3.31
C ASP A 26 -13.02 2.70 -4.81
N TRP A 27 -14.07 3.32 -5.39
CA TRP A 27 -14.09 3.62 -6.82
C TRP A 27 -12.94 4.53 -7.23
N ASN A 28 -12.69 5.61 -6.47
CA ASN A 28 -11.61 6.55 -6.76
C ASN A 28 -10.24 5.90 -6.60
N THR A 29 -10.04 5.12 -5.54
CA THR A 29 -8.78 4.39 -5.30
C THR A 29 -8.49 3.38 -6.43
N LEU A 30 -9.50 2.64 -6.87
CA LEU A 30 -9.37 1.72 -8.00
C LEU A 30 -9.11 2.46 -9.31
N TYR A 31 -9.78 3.60 -9.54
CA TYR A 31 -9.59 4.43 -10.73
C TYR A 31 -8.17 5.00 -10.80
N SER A 32 -7.64 5.56 -9.72
CA SER A 32 -6.26 6.09 -9.67
C SER A 32 -5.23 5.01 -10.02
N CYS A 33 -5.40 3.80 -9.49
CA CYS A 33 -4.44 2.71 -9.75
C CYS A 33 -4.58 2.11 -11.16
N LEU A 34 -5.83 1.89 -11.62
CA LEU A 34 -6.09 1.14 -12.85
C LEU A 34 -6.08 2.02 -14.10
N VAL A 35 -6.59 3.25 -14.00
CA VAL A 35 -6.77 4.14 -15.15
C VAL A 35 -5.71 5.23 -15.19
N GLU A 36 -5.43 5.89 -14.04
CA GLU A 36 -4.42 6.93 -13.97
C GLU A 36 -3.00 6.39 -13.78
N ASP A 37 -2.86 5.09 -13.49
CA ASP A 37 -1.58 4.42 -13.26
C ASP A 37 -0.70 5.11 -12.22
N GLU A 38 -1.30 5.45 -11.09
CA GLU A 38 -0.66 6.22 -10.03
C GLU A 38 0.69 5.66 -9.56
N TYR A 39 0.84 4.33 -9.62
CA TYR A 39 2.05 3.63 -9.18
C TYR A 39 2.98 3.21 -10.32
N LEU A 40 2.79 3.73 -11.56
CA LEU A 40 3.60 3.46 -12.76
C LEU A 40 3.73 1.97 -13.08
N VAL A 41 2.65 1.23 -12.92
CA VAL A 41 2.59 -0.23 -13.19
C VAL A 41 2.78 -0.51 -14.68
N ALA A 42 2.34 0.41 -15.56
CA ALA A 42 2.50 0.28 -17.01
C ALA A 42 3.96 0.20 -17.46
N ASP A 43 4.87 0.84 -16.73
CA ASP A 43 6.29 0.91 -17.08
C ASP A 43 7.10 -0.32 -16.61
N LEU A 44 6.50 -1.21 -15.84
CA LEU A 44 7.19 -2.40 -15.34
C LEU A 44 7.43 -3.42 -16.45
N ASP A 45 8.65 -3.96 -16.51
CA ASP A 45 8.95 -5.10 -17.37
C ASP A 45 8.37 -6.39 -16.76
N ASN A 46 7.52 -7.07 -17.51
CA ASN A 46 6.94 -8.37 -17.15
C ASN A 46 7.24 -9.49 -18.17
N SER A 47 8.21 -9.28 -19.05
CA SER A 47 8.55 -10.20 -20.15
C SER A 47 8.83 -11.64 -19.70
N ASN A 48 9.31 -11.82 -18.47
CA ASN A 48 9.64 -13.12 -17.89
C ASN A 48 8.68 -13.56 -16.76
N GLY A 49 7.53 -12.89 -16.63
CA GLY A 49 6.73 -12.95 -15.40
C GLY A 49 7.52 -12.36 -14.23
N GLY A 50 6.90 -12.14 -13.10
CA GLY A 50 7.61 -11.56 -11.95
C GLY A 50 6.76 -11.57 -10.70
N VAL A 51 7.36 -11.17 -9.60
CA VAL A 51 6.69 -11.02 -8.31
C VAL A 51 6.65 -9.55 -7.96
N CYS A 52 5.48 -9.07 -7.55
CA CYS A 52 5.30 -7.76 -6.97
C CYS A 52 4.70 -7.88 -5.56
N VAL A 53 4.99 -6.90 -4.73
CA VAL A 53 4.47 -6.83 -3.36
C VAL A 53 3.67 -5.54 -3.21
N ASP A 54 2.44 -5.65 -2.70
CA ASP A 54 1.54 -4.52 -2.45
C ASP A 54 1.24 -4.43 -0.95
N ILE A 55 1.90 -3.54 -0.25
CA ILE A 55 1.73 -3.31 1.19
C ILE A 55 0.78 -2.14 1.40
N GLY A 56 -0.28 -2.39 2.19
CA GLY A 56 -1.42 -1.47 2.32
C GLY A 56 -2.32 -1.54 1.09
N ALA A 57 -2.78 -2.74 0.76
CA ALA A 57 -3.49 -2.99 -0.50
C ALA A 57 -4.89 -2.36 -0.56
N HIS A 58 -5.49 -1.99 0.58
CA HIS A 58 -6.80 -1.31 0.70
C HIS A 58 -7.90 -2.02 -0.11
N ALA A 59 -8.49 -1.37 -1.13
CA ALA A 59 -9.50 -1.95 -2.02
C ALA A 59 -8.91 -2.87 -3.12
N GLY A 60 -7.58 -2.99 -3.17
CA GLY A 60 -6.86 -3.83 -4.13
C GLY A 60 -6.47 -3.11 -5.43
N GLY A 61 -6.45 -1.79 -5.47
CA GLY A 61 -6.18 -1.05 -6.72
C GLY A 61 -4.83 -1.43 -7.36
N CYS A 62 -3.73 -1.27 -6.62
CA CYS A 62 -2.39 -1.65 -7.10
C CYS A 62 -2.29 -3.17 -7.33
N THR A 63 -2.84 -3.99 -6.41
CA THR A 63 -2.91 -5.46 -6.58
C THR A 63 -3.54 -5.85 -7.92
N LEU A 64 -4.70 -5.29 -8.26
CA LEU A 64 -5.41 -5.60 -9.52
C LEU A 64 -4.66 -5.07 -10.74
N ALA A 65 -4.05 -3.89 -10.65
CA ALA A 65 -3.21 -3.35 -11.69
C ALA A 65 -2.06 -4.30 -12.03
N LEU A 66 -1.31 -4.76 -11.02
CA LEU A 66 -0.21 -5.70 -11.17
C LEU A 66 -0.65 -7.06 -11.71
N LEU A 67 -1.76 -7.62 -11.18
CA LEU A 67 -2.33 -8.89 -11.66
C LEU A 67 -2.77 -8.81 -13.12
N SER A 68 -3.37 -7.67 -13.54
CA SER A 68 -3.79 -7.46 -14.92
C SER A 68 -2.63 -7.37 -15.92
N ARG A 69 -1.42 -7.06 -15.40
CA ARG A 69 -0.16 -7.12 -16.15
C ARG A 69 0.48 -8.52 -16.16
N GLY A 70 -0.10 -9.49 -15.44
CA GLY A 70 0.39 -10.87 -15.40
C GLY A 70 1.43 -11.15 -14.32
N PHE A 71 1.70 -10.22 -13.40
CA PHE A 71 2.58 -10.48 -12.26
C PHE A 71 1.94 -11.43 -11.25
N LYS A 72 2.77 -12.12 -10.47
CA LYS A 72 2.36 -12.73 -9.20
C LYS A 72 2.40 -11.65 -8.14
N VAL A 73 1.34 -11.53 -7.34
CA VAL A 73 1.22 -10.47 -6.35
C VAL A 73 1.08 -11.04 -4.94
N ILE A 74 1.90 -10.51 -4.04
CA ILE A 74 1.79 -10.73 -2.61
C ILE A 74 1.26 -9.42 -2.00
N ALA A 75 0.02 -9.44 -1.52
CA ALA A 75 -0.61 -8.29 -0.89
C ALA A 75 -0.59 -8.41 0.64
N VAL A 76 -0.52 -7.26 1.30
CA VAL A 76 -0.61 -7.12 2.76
C VAL A 76 -1.69 -6.10 3.08
N GLU A 77 -2.73 -6.53 3.79
CA GLU A 77 -3.85 -5.68 4.19
C GLU A 77 -4.43 -6.19 5.52
N PRO A 78 -4.49 -5.37 6.58
CA PRO A 78 -4.95 -5.83 7.87
C PRO A 78 -6.47 -5.87 8.04
N LEU A 79 -7.25 -5.04 7.31
CA LEU A 79 -8.67 -4.91 7.55
C LEU A 79 -9.49 -6.02 6.90
N PRO A 80 -10.38 -6.70 7.66
CA PRO A 80 -11.21 -7.77 7.13
C PRO A 80 -12.08 -7.35 5.95
N GLU A 81 -12.71 -6.18 6.01
CA GLU A 81 -13.57 -5.64 4.95
C GLU A 81 -12.80 -5.34 3.66
N ASN A 82 -11.56 -4.88 3.74
CA ASN A 82 -10.68 -4.66 2.60
C ASN A 82 -10.21 -5.99 2.02
N THR A 83 -9.76 -6.91 2.90
CA THR A 83 -9.31 -8.24 2.45
C THR A 83 -10.41 -9.03 1.76
N GLU A 84 -11.66 -8.90 2.21
CA GLU A 84 -12.83 -9.53 1.55
C GLU A 84 -13.05 -8.93 0.16
N LEU A 85 -12.97 -7.60 0.02
CA LEU A 85 -13.14 -6.92 -1.26
C LEU A 85 -12.02 -7.27 -2.25
N ILE A 86 -10.76 -7.27 -1.80
CA ILE A 86 -9.62 -7.70 -2.64
C ILE A 86 -9.83 -9.11 -3.16
N MET A 87 -10.19 -10.04 -2.29
CA MET A 87 -10.41 -11.44 -2.68
C MET A 87 -11.53 -11.57 -3.72
N LYS A 88 -12.65 -10.86 -3.56
CA LYS A 88 -13.75 -10.81 -4.55
C LYS A 88 -13.27 -10.27 -5.89
N ASN A 89 -12.48 -9.18 -5.87
CA ASN A 89 -11.97 -8.55 -7.06
C ASN A 89 -10.94 -9.41 -7.79
N VAL A 90 -10.09 -10.14 -7.07
CA VAL A 90 -9.16 -11.10 -7.64
C VAL A 90 -9.89 -12.28 -8.26
N GLU A 91 -10.90 -12.82 -7.56
CA GLU A 91 -11.67 -14.00 -8.00
C GLU A 91 -12.47 -13.72 -9.28
N ILE A 92 -13.18 -12.58 -9.36
CA ILE A 92 -14.02 -12.24 -10.54
C ILE A 92 -13.20 -12.09 -11.83
N ASN A 93 -11.89 -11.81 -11.71
CA ASN A 93 -10.95 -11.70 -12.82
C ASN A 93 -10.17 -13.02 -13.09
N GLY A 94 -10.37 -14.06 -12.25
CA GLY A 94 -9.72 -15.37 -12.44
C GLY A 94 -8.24 -15.39 -12.03
N TRP A 95 -7.78 -14.46 -11.18
CA TRP A 95 -6.36 -14.29 -10.85
C TRP A 95 -5.92 -14.97 -9.54
N SER A 96 -6.76 -15.76 -8.92
CA SER A 96 -6.51 -16.39 -7.61
C SER A 96 -5.21 -17.21 -7.57
N ASN A 97 -4.77 -17.82 -8.68
CA ASN A 97 -3.53 -18.60 -8.75
C ASN A 97 -2.25 -17.76 -8.73
N ASN A 98 -2.37 -16.46 -9.03
CA ASN A 98 -1.25 -15.52 -9.05
C ASN A 98 -1.27 -14.56 -7.84
N PHE A 99 -2.09 -14.85 -6.83
CA PHE A 99 -2.34 -13.96 -5.72
C PHE A 99 -2.12 -14.63 -4.37
N THR A 100 -1.43 -13.93 -3.48
CA THR A 100 -1.26 -14.31 -2.07
C THR A 100 -1.61 -13.12 -1.19
N LEU A 101 -2.42 -13.32 -0.15
CA LEU A 101 -2.84 -12.27 0.76
C LEU A 101 -2.39 -12.55 2.19
N HIS A 102 -1.63 -11.64 2.77
CA HIS A 102 -1.36 -11.57 4.19
C HIS A 102 -2.36 -10.63 4.87
N LYS A 103 -3.31 -11.20 5.62
CA LYS A 103 -4.29 -10.45 6.43
C LYS A 103 -3.64 -9.98 7.74
N LYS A 104 -2.66 -9.09 7.60
CA LYS A 104 -1.78 -8.63 8.69
C LYS A 104 -1.42 -7.16 8.52
N ALA A 105 -0.99 -6.52 9.61
CA ALA A 105 -0.37 -5.22 9.55
C ALA A 105 1.12 -5.35 9.21
N ILE A 106 1.65 -4.41 8.42
CA ILE A 106 3.10 -4.34 8.20
C ILE A 106 3.79 -3.76 9.43
N SER A 107 4.96 -4.26 9.77
CA SER A 107 5.79 -3.77 10.87
C SER A 107 7.26 -4.16 10.67
N ASP A 108 8.13 -3.69 11.56
CA ASP A 108 9.54 -4.08 11.63
C ASP A 108 9.76 -5.55 12.05
N VAL A 109 8.74 -6.20 12.59
CA VAL A 109 8.81 -7.57 13.11
C VAL A 109 7.49 -8.31 12.96
N SER A 110 7.57 -9.59 12.62
CA SER A 110 6.41 -10.48 12.49
C SER A 110 5.96 -11.07 13.83
N GLY A 111 4.69 -11.48 13.87
CA GLY A 111 4.15 -12.28 14.98
C GLY A 111 3.83 -11.46 16.25
N LYS A 112 3.91 -10.15 16.20
CA LYS A 112 3.33 -9.29 17.26
C LYS A 112 1.87 -9.02 16.94
N SER A 113 1.07 -8.77 17.98
CA SER A 113 -0.28 -8.25 17.82
C SER A 113 -0.28 -6.76 18.10
N VAL A 114 -0.90 -5.98 17.21
CA VAL A 114 -1.08 -4.54 17.34
C VAL A 114 -2.56 -4.18 17.30
N ILE A 115 -2.91 -3.03 17.87
CA ILE A 115 -4.26 -2.48 17.76
C ILE A 115 -4.21 -1.44 16.64
N LEU A 116 -5.00 -1.67 15.60
CA LEU A 116 -5.26 -0.69 14.55
C LEU A 116 -6.53 0.08 14.89
N ARG A 117 -6.44 1.40 14.73
CA ARG A 117 -7.59 2.29 14.81
C ARG A 117 -7.95 2.74 13.41
N TYR A 118 -9.21 2.65 13.05
CA TYR A 118 -9.69 3.07 11.75
C TYR A 118 -11.02 3.82 11.86
N GLY A 119 -11.20 4.83 11.02
CA GLY A 119 -12.36 5.71 11.07
C GLY A 119 -13.64 5.04 10.60
N ASN A 120 -14.79 5.60 11.00
CA ASN A 120 -16.09 5.22 10.48
C ASN A 120 -16.29 5.87 9.11
N GLU A 121 -16.80 5.13 8.12
CA GLU A 121 -16.97 5.51 6.71
C GLU A 121 -17.89 6.71 6.45
N LYS A 122 -18.53 7.24 7.47
CA LYS A 122 -19.52 8.32 7.37
C LYS A 122 -19.05 9.61 8.01
N THR A 123 -17.94 10.14 7.60
CA THR A 123 -17.65 11.57 7.81
C THR A 123 -17.99 12.32 6.54
N GLU A 124 -18.68 13.45 6.65
CA GLU A 124 -19.18 14.31 5.55
C GLU A 124 -18.10 14.84 4.58
N SER A 125 -16.86 14.44 4.73
CA SER A 125 -15.71 14.88 3.94
C SER A 125 -15.12 13.80 3.02
N GLY A 126 -15.90 12.78 2.60
CA GLY A 126 -15.40 11.72 1.73
C GLY A 126 -14.27 10.95 2.44
N ALA A 127 -14.65 10.06 3.33
CA ALA A 127 -13.73 9.48 4.29
C ALA A 127 -12.60 8.73 3.61
N HIS A 128 -11.42 9.26 3.76
CA HIS A 128 -10.23 8.49 3.72
C HIS A 128 -10.25 7.56 4.93
N HIS A 129 -10.15 6.25 4.73
CA HIS A 129 -9.82 5.31 5.79
C HIS A 129 -8.39 5.64 6.25
N ARG A 130 -8.26 6.54 7.19
CA ARG A 130 -6.96 6.81 7.79
C ARG A 130 -6.69 5.73 8.81
N PHE A 131 -5.84 4.81 8.45
CA PHE A 131 -5.25 3.87 9.38
C PHE A 131 -4.13 4.59 10.13
N ILE A 132 -4.28 4.71 11.43
CA ILE A 132 -3.14 5.02 12.26
C ILE A 132 -2.69 3.68 12.83
N GLY A 133 -1.71 3.07 12.19
CA GLY A 133 -0.91 2.04 12.82
C GLY A 133 -0.37 2.65 14.11
N ASN A 134 -0.34 1.87 15.19
CA ASN A 134 0.24 2.30 16.45
C ASN A 134 1.75 2.51 16.27
N THR A 135 2.12 3.61 15.63
CA THR A 135 3.46 4.14 15.71
C THR A 135 3.62 4.72 17.10
N ILE A 136 4.59 4.22 17.78
CA ILE A 136 4.87 4.31 19.20
C ILE A 136 4.95 5.76 19.75
N ASP A 137 4.75 6.81 18.96
CA ASP A 137 5.00 8.19 19.40
C ASP A 137 4.13 9.27 18.73
N SER A 138 2.85 9.03 18.52
CA SER A 138 1.97 10.03 17.91
C SER A 138 0.94 10.62 18.87
N SER A 139 1.34 10.98 20.07
CA SER A 139 0.45 11.55 21.10
C SER A 139 -0.19 12.89 20.71
N GLU A 140 0.39 13.65 19.78
CA GLU A 140 -0.15 14.97 19.41
C GLU A 140 -1.11 14.98 18.21
N TRP A 141 -1.13 13.94 17.36
CA TRP A 141 -1.98 13.86 16.18
C TRP A 141 -3.34 13.22 16.44
N GLN A 142 -3.51 12.51 17.52
CA GLN A 142 -4.58 11.53 17.71
C GLN A 142 -5.80 12.03 18.47
N GLU A 143 -5.69 13.02 19.33
CA GLU A 143 -6.79 13.35 20.25
C GLU A 143 -7.99 14.05 19.60
N ASN A 144 -7.82 14.74 18.48
CA ASN A 144 -8.88 15.58 17.90
C ASN A 144 -9.61 15.01 16.68
N LEU A 145 -9.13 13.90 16.08
CA LEU A 145 -9.71 13.34 14.84
C LEU A 145 -10.42 11.98 15.03
N TRP A 146 -10.30 11.33 16.19
CA TRP A 146 -10.65 9.92 16.36
C TRP A 146 -11.70 9.62 17.43
N THR A 147 -12.60 10.53 17.73
CA THR A 147 -13.64 10.34 18.77
C THR A 147 -14.65 9.23 18.45
N GLN A 148 -14.63 8.64 17.26
CA GLN A 148 -15.57 7.60 16.83
C GLN A 148 -14.95 6.43 16.04
N GLY A 149 -13.64 6.23 16.15
CA GLY A 149 -12.93 5.15 15.44
C GLY A 149 -13.24 3.76 15.99
N ARG A 150 -13.12 2.76 15.13
CA ARG A 150 -13.15 1.34 15.51
C ARG A 150 -11.72 0.88 15.82
N GLU A 151 -11.60 -0.11 16.69
CA GLU A 151 -10.34 -0.78 16.99
C GLU A 151 -10.42 -2.24 16.57
N ILE A 152 -9.32 -2.73 15.99
CA ILE A 152 -9.17 -4.15 15.66
C ILE A 152 -7.77 -4.61 16.05
N LYS A 153 -7.69 -5.78 16.65
CA LYS A 153 -6.43 -6.44 16.95
C LYS A 153 -6.02 -7.28 15.75
N VAL A 154 -4.82 -7.05 15.24
CA VAL A 154 -4.25 -7.76 14.09
C VAL A 154 -2.81 -8.20 14.37
N ASP A 155 -2.39 -9.27 13.72
CA ASP A 155 -1.00 -9.71 13.78
C ASP A 155 -0.16 -8.93 12.79
N THR A 156 1.15 -8.85 13.07
CA THR A 156 2.11 -8.17 12.20
C THR A 156 2.84 -9.15 11.28
N VAL A 157 3.36 -8.60 10.17
CA VAL A 157 4.32 -9.26 9.28
C VAL A 157 5.42 -8.27 8.90
N SER A 158 6.66 -8.73 8.78
CA SER A 158 7.80 -7.94 8.31
C SER A 158 8.06 -8.15 6.82
N ILE A 159 8.74 -7.20 6.19
CA ILE A 159 9.18 -7.33 4.80
C ILE A 159 10.11 -8.55 4.64
N ASP A 160 10.99 -8.81 5.58
CA ASP A 160 11.88 -9.98 5.54
C ASP A 160 11.12 -11.30 5.50
N ASP A 161 10.04 -11.43 6.28
CA ASP A 161 9.22 -12.64 6.27
C ASP A 161 8.38 -12.78 5.00
N ILE A 162 7.88 -11.67 4.44
CA ILE A 162 7.19 -11.66 3.14
C ILE A 162 8.14 -12.17 2.06
N LEU A 163 9.39 -11.72 2.07
CA LEU A 163 10.38 -11.99 1.04
C LEU A 163 11.22 -13.26 1.29
N LYS A 164 10.96 -14.00 2.38
CA LYS A 164 11.76 -15.15 2.78
C LYS A 164 11.94 -16.17 1.65
N ASN A 165 10.87 -16.50 0.93
CA ASN A 165 10.84 -17.48 -0.15
C ASN A 165 10.73 -16.84 -1.55
N VAL A 166 10.99 -15.54 -1.67
CA VAL A 166 10.97 -14.80 -2.92
C VAL A 166 12.42 -14.55 -3.36
N ASN A 167 12.74 -14.82 -4.62
CA ASN A 167 14.08 -14.62 -5.15
C ASN A 167 14.31 -13.19 -5.63
N SER A 168 13.30 -12.59 -6.30
CA SER A 168 13.34 -11.21 -6.80
C SER A 168 11.94 -10.59 -6.77
N VAL A 169 11.89 -9.27 -6.64
CA VAL A 169 10.69 -8.45 -6.60
C VAL A 169 10.82 -7.32 -7.61
N ASN A 170 9.98 -7.33 -8.63
CA ASN A 170 9.98 -6.28 -9.65
C ASN A 170 9.52 -4.93 -9.09
N LEU A 171 8.50 -4.94 -8.22
CA LEU A 171 8.01 -3.76 -7.54
C LEU A 171 7.57 -4.11 -6.13
N LEU A 172 8.00 -3.33 -5.15
CA LEU A 172 7.40 -3.25 -3.83
C LEU A 172 6.69 -1.89 -3.71
N LYS A 173 5.34 -1.91 -3.69
CA LYS A 173 4.54 -0.73 -3.32
C LYS A 173 4.30 -0.77 -1.82
N ILE A 174 4.45 0.39 -1.18
CA ILE A 174 4.08 0.60 0.22
C ILE A 174 3.33 1.92 0.38
N ASP A 175 2.17 1.83 1.02
CA ASP A 175 1.29 2.92 1.36
C ASP A 175 0.42 2.42 2.51
N CYS A 176 0.81 2.71 3.73
CA CYS A 176 0.23 2.14 4.94
C CYS A 176 0.08 3.16 6.07
N GLU A 177 -0.20 4.43 5.68
CA GLU A 177 -0.65 5.51 6.56
C GLU A 177 0.30 5.77 7.76
N GLY A 178 1.62 5.74 7.49
CA GLY A 178 2.66 6.08 8.46
C GLY A 178 3.47 4.89 8.97
N ALA A 179 3.11 3.65 8.65
CA ALA A 179 3.92 2.49 9.03
C ALA A 179 5.12 2.22 8.10
N GLU A 180 5.28 3.00 7.02
CA GLU A 180 6.37 2.88 6.03
C GLU A 180 7.74 2.92 6.71
N TRP A 181 7.91 3.86 7.63
CA TRP A 181 9.16 4.08 8.37
C TRP A 181 9.52 2.90 9.26
N SER A 182 8.55 2.40 10.02
CA SER A 182 8.76 1.25 10.89
C SER A 182 8.99 -0.02 10.09
N ALA A 183 8.27 -0.22 8.98
CA ALA A 183 8.40 -1.39 8.12
C ALA A 183 9.81 -1.56 7.57
N PHE A 184 10.46 -0.46 7.19
CA PHE A 184 11.82 -0.49 6.65
C PHE A 184 12.92 -0.37 7.70
N SER A 185 12.61 -0.03 8.95
CA SER A 185 13.61 0.26 9.99
C SER A 185 14.57 -0.90 10.29
N LYS A 186 14.13 -2.14 10.04
CA LYS A 186 14.92 -3.36 10.31
C LYS A 186 15.00 -4.32 9.12
N VAL A 187 14.64 -3.87 7.92
CA VAL A 187 14.75 -4.71 6.72
C VAL A 187 16.20 -5.08 6.48
N SER A 188 16.45 -6.36 6.28
CA SER A 188 17.80 -6.86 6.00
C SER A 188 18.29 -6.39 4.62
N SER A 189 19.60 -6.21 4.51
CA SER A 189 20.21 -5.89 3.20
C SER A 189 19.93 -6.96 2.15
N THR A 190 19.84 -8.22 2.58
CA THR A 190 19.50 -9.35 1.72
C THR A 190 18.10 -9.23 1.12
N SER A 191 17.12 -8.76 1.89
CA SER A 191 15.75 -8.51 1.38
C SER A 191 15.72 -7.30 0.45
N LEU A 192 16.42 -6.22 0.80
CA LEU A 192 16.53 -5.04 -0.07
C LEU A 192 17.22 -5.38 -1.40
N ASP A 193 18.21 -6.29 -1.40
CA ASP A 193 18.89 -6.73 -2.62
C ASP A 193 17.98 -7.48 -3.60
N LYS A 194 16.87 -8.03 -3.13
CA LYS A 194 15.87 -8.70 -3.98
C LYS A 194 14.93 -7.74 -4.71
N ILE A 195 14.82 -6.48 -4.27
CA ILE A 195 13.83 -5.53 -4.78
C ILE A 195 14.44 -4.66 -5.85
N ASP A 196 13.83 -4.59 -7.03
CA ASP A 196 14.31 -3.77 -8.15
C ASP A 196 13.76 -2.34 -8.07
N ASN A 197 12.47 -2.20 -7.73
CA ASN A 197 11.79 -0.91 -7.63
C ASN A 197 10.96 -0.83 -6.34
N ILE A 198 10.95 0.35 -5.71
CA ILE A 198 10.04 0.68 -4.61
C ILE A 198 9.21 1.88 -5.03
N VAL A 199 7.90 1.80 -4.84
CA VAL A 199 7.02 2.97 -4.84
C VAL A 199 6.42 3.12 -3.47
N ALA A 200 6.59 4.30 -2.88
CA ALA A 200 6.16 4.57 -1.51
C ALA A 200 5.33 5.85 -1.44
N GLU A 201 4.13 5.76 -0.90
CA GLU A 201 3.44 6.93 -0.38
C GLU A 201 3.94 7.16 1.05
N LEU A 202 4.79 8.17 1.20
CA LEU A 202 5.43 8.48 2.48
C LEU A 202 4.56 9.44 3.29
N HIS A 203 4.16 9.00 4.47
CA HIS A 203 3.46 9.83 5.43
C HIS A 203 4.49 10.42 6.40
N GLY A 204 4.68 11.74 6.32
CA GLY A 204 5.68 12.45 7.12
C GLY A 204 5.19 12.79 8.51
N VAL A 205 6.10 12.76 9.47
CA VAL A 205 5.95 13.51 10.72
C VAL A 205 6.25 14.97 10.38
N ALA A 206 5.50 15.92 10.93
CA ALA A 206 5.54 17.35 10.59
C ALA A 206 6.92 18.05 10.65
N SER A 207 7.98 17.34 11.03
CA SER A 207 9.35 17.85 11.17
C SER A 207 10.31 17.48 10.02
N THR A 208 9.91 16.60 9.07
CA THR A 208 10.83 16.10 8.05
C THR A 208 10.80 16.96 6.79
N LYS A 209 11.78 17.85 6.64
CA LYS A 209 11.92 18.72 5.46
C LYS A 209 12.33 17.96 4.18
N ASN A 210 12.82 16.73 4.30
CA ASN A 210 13.33 15.95 3.18
C ASN A 210 13.02 14.45 3.34
N MET A 211 11.73 14.12 3.37
CA MET A 211 11.24 12.75 3.57
C MET A 211 11.88 11.73 2.63
N TYR A 212 12.11 12.10 1.37
CA TYR A 212 12.66 11.18 0.38
C TYR A 212 14.11 10.81 0.69
N GLN A 213 14.93 11.81 1.05
CA GLN A 213 16.32 11.57 1.40
C GLN A 213 16.44 10.74 2.67
N GLU A 214 15.60 11.02 3.66
CA GLU A 214 15.57 10.26 4.91
C GLU A 214 15.13 8.82 4.66
N PHE A 215 14.09 8.60 3.84
CA PHE A 215 13.67 7.26 3.47
C PHE A 215 14.72 6.54 2.63
N ASN A 216 15.37 7.22 1.68
CA ASN A 216 16.47 6.64 0.91
C ASN A 216 17.66 6.25 1.80
N ASN A 217 17.98 7.05 2.80
CA ASN A 217 18.99 6.69 3.80
C ASN A 217 18.57 5.44 4.60
N LEU A 218 17.29 5.34 4.97
CA LEU A 218 16.73 4.20 5.69
C LEU A 218 16.86 2.91 4.88
N ILE A 219 16.57 2.94 3.58
CA ILE A 219 16.71 1.79 2.67
C ILE A 219 18.17 1.57 2.20
N GLY A 220 19.14 2.26 2.82
CA GLY A 220 20.57 2.01 2.67
C GLY A 220 21.19 2.56 1.38
N LEU A 221 20.60 3.60 0.78
CA LEU A 221 21.09 4.24 -0.46
C LEU A 221 21.27 3.24 -1.63
N LYS A 222 20.54 2.14 -1.63
CA LYS A 222 20.63 1.09 -2.65
C LYS A 222 19.93 1.45 -3.96
N PHE A 223 19.13 2.50 -3.93
CA PHE A 223 18.33 2.96 -5.05
C PHE A 223 18.89 4.30 -5.53
N ASN A 224 19.18 4.39 -6.83
CA ASN A 224 19.90 5.52 -7.40
C ASN A 224 19.00 6.57 -8.05
N ASP A 225 17.80 6.17 -8.45
CA ASP A 225 16.82 7.06 -9.07
C ASP A 225 15.67 7.30 -8.11
N ILE A 226 15.48 8.56 -7.75
CA ILE A 226 14.42 9.01 -6.86
C ILE A 226 13.61 10.05 -7.60
N THR A 227 12.41 9.68 -8.01
CA THR A 227 11.46 10.60 -8.63
C THR A 227 10.32 10.89 -7.67
N SER A 228 10.14 12.15 -7.31
CA SER A 228 9.02 12.63 -6.50
C SER A 228 7.90 13.11 -7.41
N VAL A 229 6.70 12.56 -7.24
CA VAL A 229 5.60 12.84 -8.19
C VAL A 229 4.50 13.72 -7.61
N LYS A 230 4.12 13.58 -6.37
CA LYS A 230 3.01 14.33 -5.78
C LYS A 230 3.32 14.75 -4.35
N PHE A 231 3.06 16.02 -4.04
CA PHE A 231 3.07 16.53 -2.68
C PHE A 231 1.69 16.99 -2.27
N LYS A 232 1.25 16.59 -1.10
CA LYS A 232 0.21 17.30 -0.36
C LYS A 232 0.89 18.07 0.76
N ASN A 233 0.72 19.38 0.76
CA ASN A 233 1.16 20.24 1.85
C ASN A 233 -0.01 20.57 2.76
N ILE A 234 0.14 20.36 4.05
CA ILE A 234 -0.77 20.88 5.06
C ILE A 234 0.02 21.92 5.85
N ASN A 235 -0.49 23.17 5.89
CA ASN A 235 0.17 24.29 6.56
C ASN A 235 1.62 24.54 6.07
N ASN A 236 1.86 24.43 4.75
CA ASN A 236 3.17 24.59 4.12
C ASN A 236 4.23 23.55 4.52
N GLN A 237 3.82 22.41 5.09
CA GLN A 237 4.70 21.29 5.38
C GLN A 237 4.32 20.10 4.49
N PRO A 238 5.29 19.41 3.86
CA PRO A 238 5.01 18.19 3.11
C PRO A 238 4.61 17.11 4.10
N THR A 239 3.36 16.67 4.03
CA THR A 239 2.80 15.67 4.94
C THR A 239 2.62 14.31 4.27
N ILE A 240 2.44 14.30 2.96
CA ILE A 240 2.28 13.08 2.17
C ILE A 240 3.04 13.28 0.87
N GLY A 241 3.83 12.29 0.47
CA GLY A 241 4.54 12.32 -0.79
C GLY A 241 4.70 10.95 -1.42
N LEU A 242 4.38 10.85 -2.71
CA LEU A 242 4.62 9.66 -3.50
C LEU A 242 6.02 9.71 -4.11
N ALA A 243 6.82 8.71 -3.86
CA ALA A 243 8.20 8.60 -4.34
C ALA A 243 8.46 7.25 -5.01
N TYR A 244 9.27 7.28 -6.06
CA TYR A 244 9.75 6.11 -6.75
C TYR A 244 11.25 5.97 -6.53
N PHE A 245 11.68 4.75 -6.21
CA PHE A 245 13.07 4.39 -5.98
C PHE A 245 13.41 3.24 -6.91
N LYS A 246 14.44 3.41 -7.72
CA LYS A 246 14.90 2.42 -8.71
C LYS A 246 16.38 2.13 -8.51
N LYS A 247 16.76 0.85 -8.65
CA LYS A 247 18.17 0.42 -8.71
C LYS A 247 18.84 0.81 -9.99
#